data_f779e30517e0420a807c43fbcc7da333
#
_entry.id   f779e30517e0420a807c43fbcc7da333
#
_cell.length_a   1.000
_cell.length_b   1.000
_cell.length_c   1.000
_cell.angle_alpha   90.00
_cell.angle_beta   90.00
_cell.angle_gamma   90.00
#
_symmetry.space_group_name_H-M   'P 1'
#
loop_
_entity.id
_entity.type
_entity.pdbx_description
1 polymer ?
#
loop_
_entity_poly.entity_id
_entity_poly.type
_entity_poly.pdbx_seq_one_letter_code
_entity_poly.pdbx_strand_id
1 'polypeptide(L)'
;MNQALYNRFEYGKIAEDAFKKFCEYHKITCVQFGITDLPNGEKLQPEVSFKIPKIIQCSPDFWIVKNEFSFVECKMADKKTGSHVKIKSKDLECYKQWSKIAGLLFYIHNPMYD
;
A
#
# COMPACT_ATOMS: atom_id res chain seq x y z
N MET A 1 -16.16 -13.56 -8.89
CA MET A 1 -15.44 -12.27 -8.76
C MET A 1 -15.25 -11.64 -10.13
N ASN A 2 -15.41 -10.33 -10.22
CA ASN A 2 -15.15 -9.58 -11.44
C ASN A 2 -13.67 -9.66 -11.79
N GLN A 3 -13.32 -9.95 -13.05
CA GLN A 3 -11.94 -10.09 -13.49
C GLN A 3 -11.13 -8.79 -13.29
N ALA A 4 -11.75 -7.64 -13.53
CA ALA A 4 -11.08 -6.34 -13.33
C ALA A 4 -10.72 -6.12 -11.86
N LEU A 5 -11.62 -6.50 -10.94
CA LEU A 5 -11.36 -6.37 -9.51
C LEU A 5 -10.23 -7.32 -9.07
N TYR A 6 -10.26 -8.55 -9.55
CA TYR A 6 -9.20 -9.52 -9.27
C TYR A 6 -7.83 -8.99 -9.73
N ASN A 7 -7.79 -8.44 -10.95
CA ASN A 7 -6.54 -7.88 -11.49
C ASN A 7 -6.01 -6.73 -10.63
N ARG A 8 -6.90 -5.88 -10.09
CA ARG A 8 -6.48 -4.78 -9.21
C ARG A 8 -5.82 -5.30 -7.93
N PHE A 9 -6.38 -6.33 -7.31
CA PHE A 9 -5.81 -6.92 -6.10
C PHE A 9 -4.45 -7.54 -6.39
N GLU A 10 -4.34 -8.27 -7.50
CA GLU A 10 -3.07 -8.89 -7.90
C GLU A 10 -1.99 -7.84 -8.15
N TYR A 11 -2.34 -6.73 -8.80
CA TYR A 11 -1.40 -5.64 -9.04
C TYR A 11 -0.93 -4.99 -7.74
N GLY A 12 -1.84 -4.72 -6.83
CA GLY A 12 -1.48 -4.15 -5.53
C GLY A 12 -0.53 -5.07 -4.77
N LYS A 13 -0.80 -6.36 -4.80
CA LYS A 13 0.04 -7.35 -4.15
C LYS A 13 1.43 -7.43 -4.77
N ILE A 14 1.54 -7.28 -6.09
CA ILE A 14 2.84 -7.28 -6.77
C ILE A 14 3.72 -6.14 -6.25
N ALA A 15 3.16 -4.94 -6.12
CA ALA A 15 3.91 -3.80 -5.60
C ALA A 15 4.35 -4.03 -4.15
N GLU A 16 3.47 -4.56 -3.31
CA GLU A 16 3.78 -4.85 -1.91
C GLU A 16 4.87 -5.92 -1.79
N ASP A 17 4.76 -7.01 -2.57
CA ASP A 17 5.75 -8.08 -2.56
C ASP A 17 7.10 -7.60 -3.06
N ALA A 18 7.12 -6.75 -4.08
CA ALA A 18 8.35 -6.15 -4.58
C ALA A 18 9.02 -5.29 -3.51
N PHE A 19 8.23 -4.53 -2.75
CA PHE A 19 8.74 -3.71 -1.67
C PHE A 19 9.34 -4.56 -0.55
N LYS A 20 8.66 -5.66 -0.18
CA LYS A 20 9.18 -6.58 0.84
C LYS A 20 10.55 -7.12 0.45
N LYS A 21 10.70 -7.54 -0.80
CA LYS A 21 11.98 -8.04 -1.32
C LYS A 21 13.06 -6.96 -1.31
N PHE A 22 12.68 -5.74 -1.67
CA PHE A 22 13.59 -4.60 -1.62
C PHE A 22 14.11 -4.38 -0.21
N CYS A 23 13.22 -4.43 0.79
CA CYS A 23 13.61 -4.25 2.20
C CYS A 23 14.53 -5.39 2.68
N GLU A 24 14.22 -6.63 2.31
CA GLU A 24 15.07 -7.78 2.65
C GLU A 24 16.46 -7.61 2.05
N TYR A 25 16.55 -7.25 0.79
CA TYR A 25 17.82 -7.07 0.11
C TYR A 25 18.67 -5.98 0.77
N HIS A 26 18.05 -4.88 1.15
CA HIS A 26 18.75 -3.73 1.75
C HIS A 26 18.82 -3.79 3.26
N LYS A 27 18.34 -4.87 3.87
CA LYS A 27 18.33 -5.06 5.33
C LYS A 27 17.61 -3.93 6.06
N ILE A 28 16.46 -3.53 5.53
CA ILE A 28 15.60 -2.52 6.12
C ILE A 28 14.52 -3.23 6.93
N THR A 29 14.32 -2.82 8.18
CA THR A 29 13.23 -3.34 9.00
C THR A 29 11.90 -2.84 8.42
N CYS A 30 11.03 -3.77 8.03
CA CYS A 30 9.77 -3.49 7.38
C CYS A 30 8.66 -4.28 8.06
N VAL A 31 7.59 -3.59 8.45
CA VAL A 31 6.45 -4.22 9.12
C VAL A 31 5.18 -3.83 8.38
N GLN A 32 4.35 -4.83 8.08
CA GLN A 32 3.07 -4.59 7.44
C GLN A 32 2.13 -3.88 8.42
N PHE A 33 1.49 -2.81 7.96
CA PHE A 33 0.68 -1.94 8.80
C PHE A 33 -0.76 -1.84 8.33
N GLY A 34 -0.98 -1.71 7.02
CA GLY A 34 -2.32 -1.54 6.46
C GLY A 34 -3.25 -2.70 6.77
N ILE A 35 -4.55 -2.39 6.88
CA ILE A 35 -5.58 -3.41 7.08
C ILE A 35 -5.93 -4.02 5.74
N THR A 36 -5.64 -5.31 5.57
CA THR A 36 -5.93 -6.02 4.33
C THR A 36 -6.84 -7.21 4.54
N ASP A 37 -6.45 -8.13 5.41
CA ASP A 37 -7.13 -9.41 5.58
C ASP A 37 -7.32 -9.75 7.06
N LEU A 38 -8.28 -10.64 7.31
CA LEU A 38 -8.43 -11.25 8.63
C LEU A 38 -7.28 -12.22 8.89
N PRO A 39 -7.02 -12.58 10.17
CA PRO A 39 -5.94 -13.52 10.50
C PRO A 39 -6.01 -14.85 9.75
N ASN A 40 -7.22 -15.29 9.37
CA ASN A 40 -7.42 -16.53 8.63
C ASN A 40 -7.29 -16.35 7.10
N GLY A 41 -6.92 -15.16 6.63
CA GLY A 41 -6.75 -14.86 5.21
C GLY A 41 -8.01 -14.40 4.50
N GLU A 42 -9.14 -14.38 5.17
CA GLU A 42 -10.40 -13.90 4.56
C GLU A 42 -10.44 -12.38 4.50
N LYS A 43 -11.18 -11.84 3.54
CA LYS A 43 -11.37 -10.39 3.40
C LYS A 43 -12.39 -9.88 4.40
N LEU A 44 -12.24 -8.62 4.80
CA LEU A 44 -13.23 -7.96 5.65
C LEU A 44 -14.56 -7.84 4.92
N GLN A 45 -15.65 -8.13 5.64
CA GLN A 45 -16.99 -7.94 5.12
C GLN A 45 -17.31 -6.44 5.02
N PRO A 46 -18.09 -6.00 4.00
CA PRO A 46 -18.41 -4.58 3.84
C PRO A 46 -19.05 -3.95 5.08
N GLU A 47 -19.95 -4.66 5.76
CA GLU A 47 -20.62 -4.14 6.95
C GLU A 47 -19.65 -3.92 8.11
N VAL A 48 -18.55 -4.64 8.16
CA VAL A 48 -17.48 -4.42 9.14
C VAL A 48 -16.62 -3.24 8.70
N SER A 49 -16.26 -3.18 7.42
CA SER A 49 -15.46 -2.09 6.87
C SER A 49 -16.08 -0.73 7.12
N PHE A 50 -17.41 -0.61 6.98
CA PHE A 50 -18.12 0.65 7.20
C PHE A 50 -17.99 1.19 8.60
N LYS A 51 -17.70 0.32 9.57
CA LYS A 51 -17.56 0.72 10.98
C LYS A 51 -16.15 1.21 11.29
N ILE A 52 -15.19 1.00 10.38
CA ILE A 52 -13.80 1.41 10.59
C ILE A 52 -13.66 2.88 10.23
N PRO A 53 -13.06 3.71 11.09
CA PRO A 53 -12.81 5.12 10.74
C PRO A 53 -12.03 5.24 9.44
N LYS A 54 -12.37 6.25 8.65
CA LYS A 54 -11.74 6.46 7.33
C LYS A 54 -10.22 6.50 7.40
N ILE A 55 -9.67 7.19 8.40
CA ILE A 55 -8.22 7.32 8.55
C ILE A 55 -7.56 5.96 8.78
N ILE A 56 -8.25 5.04 9.45
CA ILE A 56 -7.73 3.68 9.66
C ILE A 56 -7.85 2.86 8.39
N GLN A 57 -8.96 3.03 7.63
CA GLN A 57 -9.14 2.31 6.37
C GLN A 57 -8.05 2.66 5.34
N CYS A 58 -7.54 3.88 5.38
CA CYS A 58 -6.50 4.34 4.47
C CYS A 58 -5.11 4.37 5.12
N SER A 59 -4.87 3.46 6.07
CA SER A 59 -3.54 3.32 6.69
C SER A 59 -2.50 2.98 5.63
N PRO A 60 -1.28 3.53 5.74
CA PRO A 60 -0.18 3.13 4.85
C PRO A 60 0.07 1.62 4.89
N ASP A 61 0.55 1.06 3.79
CA ASP A 61 0.76 -0.39 3.67
C ASP A 61 1.79 -0.91 4.66
N PHE A 62 2.85 -0.16 4.89
CA PHE A 62 3.96 -0.57 5.75
C PHE A 62 4.49 0.60 6.55
N TRP A 63 5.27 0.27 7.58
CA TRP A 63 6.21 1.23 8.13
C TRP A 63 7.60 0.58 8.13
N ILE A 64 8.63 1.41 8.04
CA ILE A 64 10.01 0.97 8.00
C ILE A 64 10.83 1.73 9.01
N VAL A 65 11.92 1.12 9.45
CA VAL A 65 12.94 1.79 10.26
C VAL A 65 14.30 1.46 9.65
N LYS A 66 15.04 2.47 9.27
CA LYS A 66 16.43 2.33 8.89
C LYS A 66 17.26 3.25 9.79
N ASN A 67 17.27 4.55 9.50
CA ASN A 67 17.85 5.54 10.40
C ASN A 67 16.74 6.23 11.19
N GLU A 68 15.57 6.33 10.59
CA GLU A 68 14.38 6.92 11.21
C GLU A 68 13.14 6.14 10.77
N PHE A 69 12.04 6.37 11.46
CA PHE A 69 10.75 5.74 11.17
C PHE A 69 10.09 6.45 9.99
N SER A 70 9.52 5.68 9.07
CA SER A 70 8.71 6.22 7.97
C SER A 70 7.58 5.27 7.62
N PHE A 71 6.44 5.84 7.21
CA PHE A 71 5.36 5.07 6.59
C PHE A 71 5.67 4.89 5.11
N VAL A 72 5.18 3.79 4.54
CA VAL A 72 5.35 3.51 3.11
C VAL A 72 4.03 3.06 2.51
N GLU A 73 3.64 3.71 1.42
CA GLU A 73 2.50 3.34 0.59
C GLU A 73 3.03 2.76 -0.71
N CYS A 74 2.60 1.55 -1.07
CA CYS A 74 3.04 0.89 -2.30
C CYS A 74 2.03 1.13 -3.42
N LYS A 75 2.52 1.52 -4.59
CA LYS A 75 1.68 1.80 -5.76
C LYS A 75 2.31 1.18 -7.00
N MET A 76 1.45 0.81 -7.95
CA MET A 76 1.89 0.37 -9.27
C MET A 76 1.91 1.56 -10.23
N ALA A 77 2.95 1.64 -11.04
CA ALA A 77 2.96 2.61 -12.13
C ALA A 77 1.98 2.17 -13.24
N ASP A 78 1.63 3.09 -14.13
CA ASP A 78 0.75 2.81 -15.26
C ASP A 78 1.29 1.63 -16.08
N LYS A 79 0.40 0.68 -16.40
CA LYS A 79 0.73 -0.51 -17.19
C LYS A 79 1.24 -0.19 -18.59
N LYS A 80 0.72 0.88 -19.20
CA LYS A 80 1.03 1.21 -20.62
C LYS A 80 2.37 1.88 -20.77
N THR A 81 2.66 2.87 -19.94
CA THR A 81 3.85 3.71 -20.07
C THR A 81 4.84 3.55 -18.93
N GLY A 82 4.37 3.08 -17.77
CA GLY A 82 5.18 3.03 -16.57
C GLY A 82 5.56 4.39 -16.01
N SER A 83 4.98 5.47 -16.54
CA SER A 83 5.38 6.84 -16.19
C SER A 83 4.40 7.58 -15.28
N HIS A 84 3.24 7.01 -15.00
CA HIS A 84 2.22 7.67 -14.19
C HIS A 84 1.74 6.77 -13.07
N VAL A 85 1.43 7.39 -11.94
CA VAL A 85 0.80 6.74 -10.79
C VAL A 85 -0.49 7.48 -10.48
N LYS A 86 -1.61 6.74 -10.39
CA LYS A 86 -2.90 7.32 -10.07
C LYS A 86 -3.10 7.35 -8.56
N ILE A 87 -3.41 8.53 -8.03
CA ILE A 87 -3.77 8.71 -6.63
C ILE A 87 -5.17 9.32 -6.60
N LYS A 88 -6.10 8.63 -5.95
CA LYS A 88 -7.46 9.12 -5.83
C LYS A 88 -7.48 10.36 -4.92
N SER A 89 -8.25 11.39 -5.30
CA SER A 89 -8.30 12.61 -4.51
C SER A 89 -8.77 12.36 -3.08
N LYS A 90 -9.66 11.41 -2.86
CA LYS A 90 -10.12 11.05 -1.52
C LYS A 90 -9.00 10.49 -0.65
N ASP A 91 -7.97 9.90 -1.25
CA ASP A 91 -6.86 9.32 -0.52
C ASP A 91 -5.80 10.37 -0.17
N LEU A 92 -5.75 11.48 -0.90
CA LEU A 92 -4.79 12.55 -0.62
C LEU A 92 -4.95 13.10 0.81
N GLU A 93 -6.18 13.29 1.26
CA GLU A 93 -6.42 13.80 2.61
C GLU A 93 -5.90 12.81 3.66
N CYS A 94 -6.10 11.51 3.44
CA CYS A 94 -5.57 10.47 4.31
C CYS A 94 -4.06 10.53 4.36
N TYR A 95 -3.41 10.64 3.21
CA TYR A 95 -1.94 10.70 3.14
C TYR A 95 -1.41 11.93 3.88
N LYS A 96 -2.08 13.08 3.74
CA LYS A 96 -1.70 14.29 4.47
C LYS A 96 -1.77 14.09 5.98
N GLN A 97 -2.81 13.41 6.46
CA GLN A 97 -2.96 13.17 7.89
C GLN A 97 -1.89 12.22 8.42
N TRP A 98 -1.61 11.14 7.70
CA TRP A 98 -0.56 10.21 8.10
C TRP A 98 0.82 10.87 8.07
N SER A 99 1.09 11.73 7.08
CA SER A 99 2.36 12.43 6.97
C SER A 99 2.61 13.42 8.12
N LYS A 100 1.58 13.81 8.86
CA LYS A 100 1.73 14.64 10.06
C LYS A 100 2.28 13.85 11.25
N ILE A 101 2.13 12.52 11.21
CA ILE A 101 2.60 11.65 12.29
C ILE A 101 4.07 11.31 12.08
N ALA A 102 4.42 10.95 10.85
CA ALA A 102 5.80 10.61 10.47
C ALA A 102 5.94 10.73 8.96
N GLY A 103 7.16 10.65 8.46
CA GLY A 103 7.40 10.70 7.01
C GLY A 103 6.59 9.65 6.28
N LEU A 104 6.01 10.01 5.15
CA LEU A 104 5.27 9.08 4.29
C LEU A 104 5.98 9.02 2.95
N LEU A 105 6.43 7.83 2.58
CA LEU A 105 7.12 7.55 1.33
C LEU A 105 6.22 6.73 0.42
N PHE A 106 6.38 6.92 -0.88
CA PHE A 106 5.70 6.11 -1.87
C PHE A 106 6.72 5.20 -2.54
N TYR A 107 6.49 3.90 -2.48
CA TYR A 107 7.27 2.94 -3.26
C TYR A 107 6.48 2.63 -4.53
N ILE A 108 7.04 3.01 -5.67
CA ILE A 108 6.39 2.85 -6.96
C ILE A 108 7.02 1.69 -7.71
N HIS A 109 6.25 0.64 -7.94
CA HIS A 109 6.71 -0.49 -8.72
C HIS A 109 6.34 -0.28 -10.18
N ASN A 110 7.33 -0.34 -11.07
CA ASN A 110 7.11 -0.21 -12.50
C ASN A 110 7.02 -1.59 -13.14
N PRO A 111 5.84 -1.99 -13.65
CA PRO A 111 5.67 -3.32 -14.20
C PRO A 111 6.51 -3.57 -15.46
N MET A 112 7.01 -2.53 -16.10
CA MET A 112 7.83 -2.67 -17.31
C MET A 112 9.27 -3.09 -17.00
N TYR A 113 9.69 -2.99 -15.74
CA TYR A 113 11.04 -3.35 -15.30
C TYR A 113 11.04 -4.48 -14.28
N ASP A 114 10.01 -5.26 -14.30
CA ASP A 114 9.84 -6.34 -13.34
C ASP A 114 10.74 -7.55 -13.69
#